data_e0470b56d6219e3a0545ab5513ad5318
#
_entry.id   e0470b56d6219e3a0545ab5513ad5318
#
_cell.length_a   1.000
_cell.length_b   1.000
_cell.length_c   1.000
_cell.angle_alpha   90.00
_cell.angle_beta   90.00
_cell.angle_gamma   90.00
#
_symmetry.space_group_name_H-M   'P 1'
#
loop_
_entity.id
_entity.type
_entity.pdbx_description
1 polymer ?
#
loop_
_entity_poly.entity_id
_entity_poly.type
_entity_poly.pdbx_seq_one_letter_code
_entity_poly.pdbx_strand_id
1 'polypeptide(L)'
;MAIYADMCLIKGKIITVDPDDRVVEAIAIYRNKIEAVGTTEEIKQLAGPETKIIDLKGKTVMPGIIDSHTHPSHIAARNLEIDCRAPPIKNIPEILDLIKAKAEELGPGEWVRGANFNDSKLEENRHITRWELDEVAPENPVFIVSDTGHQALVNSKAFEVVGVTDDTPDPPGGEMERNEKGELTGLLYENATGVVRDHIPEYSVEALRESYKDVVAQFSEWGVTSTHNASGHKNGIRAYKQLLDEGIRQVRMRLMVSITREETSDVLSALELAGIESGFGDDWLGVMSIKIMGDGSGAGGTCCVYENQHRGTCGLGLWMTEPEIINKQVLQAHNAGIRVSIHSIGDRGVDAALDAIEAAQKQNPVPDMRHRIEHNSLCTPKQLKRIKELGVTPSSSIGYMYGLGDQ
;
A
#
# COMPACT_ATOMS: atom_id res chain seq x y z
N MET A 1 22.88 37.76 11.24
CA MET A 1 22.75 36.89 12.44
C MET A 1 23.37 35.55 12.09
N ALA A 2 24.19 35.00 12.97
CA ALA A 2 24.69 33.64 12.79
C ALA A 2 23.47 32.67 12.89
N ILE A 3 23.36 31.73 11.95
CA ILE A 3 22.35 30.66 12.00
C ILE A 3 23.00 29.53 12.79
N TYR A 4 22.41 29.21 13.95
CA TYR A 4 22.84 28.09 14.77
C TYR A 4 21.94 26.87 14.53
N ALA A 5 22.48 25.68 14.74
CA ALA A 5 21.72 24.45 14.70
C ALA A 5 20.68 24.39 15.84
N ASP A 6 19.53 23.79 15.57
CA ASP A 6 18.49 23.53 16.60
C ASP A 6 18.95 22.37 17.51
N MET A 7 19.64 21.39 16.91
CA MET A 7 20.12 20.20 17.61
C MET A 7 21.49 19.74 17.08
N CYS A 8 22.35 19.33 17.99
CA CYS A 8 23.59 18.65 17.68
C CYS A 8 23.67 17.30 18.40
N LEU A 9 23.89 16.24 17.66
CA LEU A 9 24.21 14.91 18.19
C LEU A 9 25.74 14.77 18.10
N ILE A 10 26.41 14.49 19.23
CA ILE A 10 27.89 14.50 19.32
C ILE A 10 28.41 13.22 19.97
N LYS A 11 29.70 12.93 19.75
CA LYS A 11 30.42 11.78 20.33
C LYS A 11 29.73 10.44 20.06
N GLY A 12 29.31 10.24 18.83
CA GLY A 12 28.64 9.01 18.37
C GLY A 12 29.39 8.35 17.22
N LYS A 13 28.68 7.41 16.61
CA LYS A 13 29.00 6.80 15.34
C LYS A 13 27.86 7.08 14.38
N ILE A 14 28.00 8.09 13.53
CA ILE A 14 26.96 8.49 12.57
C ILE A 14 27.23 7.81 11.24
N ILE A 15 26.36 6.89 10.85
CA ILE A 15 26.37 6.22 9.53
C ILE A 15 25.59 7.13 8.58
N THR A 16 26.26 7.76 7.61
CA THR A 16 25.63 8.79 6.77
C THR A 16 24.77 8.22 5.66
N VAL A 17 25.11 7.01 5.16
CA VAL A 17 24.50 6.42 3.96
C VAL A 17 24.53 7.40 2.78
N ASP A 18 25.58 8.17 2.69
CA ASP A 18 25.87 9.02 1.53
C ASP A 18 26.65 8.22 0.45
N PRO A 19 26.89 8.77 -0.74
CA PRO A 19 27.58 8.05 -1.82
C PRO A 19 28.96 7.50 -1.44
N ASP A 20 29.59 8.06 -0.42
CA ASP A 20 30.91 7.66 0.07
C ASP A 20 30.84 6.74 1.30
N ASP A 21 29.63 6.39 1.77
CA ASP A 21 29.37 5.56 2.95
C ASP A 21 30.15 6.02 4.19
N ARG A 22 30.27 7.33 4.39
CA ARG A 22 31.06 7.91 5.47
C ARG A 22 30.47 7.54 6.84
N VAL A 23 31.38 7.36 7.79
CA VAL A 23 31.05 7.26 9.21
C VAL A 23 31.72 8.41 9.93
N VAL A 24 30.93 9.27 10.58
CA VAL A 24 31.38 10.47 11.26
C VAL A 24 31.01 10.47 12.75
N GLU A 25 31.50 11.44 13.55
CA GLU A 25 31.27 11.45 14.99
C GLU A 25 30.04 12.23 15.43
N ALA A 26 29.61 13.19 14.61
CA ALA A 26 28.59 14.14 14.99
C ALA A 26 27.79 14.66 13.80
N ILE A 27 26.57 15.19 14.10
CA ILE A 27 25.65 15.77 13.15
C ILE A 27 24.97 17.01 13.73
N ALA A 28 24.85 18.07 12.93
CA ALA A 28 24.05 19.24 13.22
C ALA A 28 22.75 19.23 12.44
N ILE A 29 21.65 19.57 13.09
CA ILE A 29 20.30 19.62 12.51
C ILE A 29 19.79 21.04 12.68
N TYR A 30 19.32 21.64 11.58
CA TYR A 30 18.64 22.92 11.57
C TYR A 30 17.26 22.75 10.93
N ARG A 31 16.20 23.11 11.67
CA ARG A 31 14.82 22.82 11.31
C ARG A 31 14.64 21.31 11.06
N ASN A 32 14.25 20.91 9.87
CA ASN A 32 14.03 19.49 9.50
C ASN A 32 15.15 18.91 8.64
N LYS A 33 16.30 19.59 8.54
CA LYS A 33 17.38 19.22 7.62
C LYS A 33 18.67 18.95 8.36
N ILE A 34 19.44 18.01 7.84
CA ILE A 34 20.83 17.82 8.22
C ILE A 34 21.61 18.99 7.66
N GLU A 35 22.19 19.82 8.53
CA GLU A 35 22.97 21.00 8.16
C GLU A 35 24.42 20.62 7.90
N ALA A 36 25.01 19.82 8.80
CA ALA A 36 26.36 19.35 8.68
C ALA A 36 26.58 18.00 9.35
N VAL A 37 27.60 17.29 8.89
CA VAL A 37 28.14 16.07 9.50
C VAL A 37 29.65 16.20 9.59
N GLY A 38 30.29 15.69 10.66
CA GLY A 38 31.73 15.82 10.86
C GLY A 38 32.20 15.33 12.20
N THR A 39 33.32 15.90 12.67
CA THR A 39 33.84 15.67 14.02
C THR A 39 32.98 16.36 15.08
N THR A 40 33.09 15.89 16.31
CA THR A 40 32.41 16.52 17.46
C THR A 40 32.77 17.99 17.61
N GLU A 41 34.02 18.35 17.38
CA GLU A 41 34.56 19.73 17.50
C GLU A 41 33.96 20.63 16.41
N GLU A 42 33.92 20.20 15.17
CA GLU A 42 33.33 20.95 14.06
C GLU A 42 31.83 21.23 14.30
N ILE A 43 31.07 20.20 14.69
CA ILE A 43 29.64 20.31 14.90
C ILE A 43 29.29 21.20 16.11
N LYS A 44 30.10 21.19 17.16
CA LYS A 44 29.90 22.10 18.30
C LYS A 44 30.03 23.57 17.93
N GLN A 45 30.79 23.91 16.89
CA GLN A 45 30.91 25.29 16.42
C GLN A 45 29.62 25.85 15.82
N LEU A 46 28.72 24.97 15.41
CA LEU A 46 27.38 25.31 14.89
C LEU A 46 26.33 25.45 16.00
N ALA A 47 26.68 25.16 17.24
CA ALA A 47 25.77 25.28 18.38
C ALA A 47 25.69 26.71 18.89
N GLY A 48 24.49 27.20 19.15
CA GLY A 48 24.19 28.46 19.81
C GLY A 48 23.58 28.25 21.19
N PRO A 49 23.19 29.35 21.88
CA PRO A 49 22.64 29.27 23.24
C PRO A 49 21.42 28.38 23.41
N GLU A 50 20.58 28.29 22.37
CA GLU A 50 19.32 27.52 22.38
C GLU A 50 19.46 26.11 21.73
N THR A 51 20.68 25.75 21.26
CA THR A 51 20.91 24.46 20.60
C THR A 51 20.82 23.31 21.59
N LYS A 52 19.98 22.33 21.30
CA LYS A 52 19.91 21.08 22.05
C LYS A 52 21.10 20.20 21.72
N ILE A 53 22.00 19.98 22.69
CA ILE A 53 23.17 19.10 22.51
C ILE A 53 22.88 17.75 23.15
N ILE A 54 23.00 16.68 22.37
CA ILE A 54 22.82 15.28 22.81
C ILE A 54 24.17 14.56 22.70
N ASP A 55 24.74 14.18 23.84
CA ASP A 55 25.93 13.32 23.90
C ASP A 55 25.51 11.87 23.66
N LEU A 56 25.90 11.30 22.55
CA LEU A 56 25.53 9.93 22.13
C LEU A 56 26.30 8.86 22.91
N LYS A 57 27.38 9.21 23.61
CA LYS A 57 28.21 8.28 24.40
C LYS A 57 28.62 7.03 23.60
N GLY A 58 29.02 7.23 22.35
CA GLY A 58 29.47 6.19 21.44
C GLY A 58 28.33 5.43 20.74
N LYS A 59 27.05 5.76 20.97
CA LYS A 59 25.92 5.13 20.29
C LYS A 59 25.96 5.39 18.80
N THR A 60 25.43 4.42 18.04
CA THR A 60 25.28 4.56 16.58
C THR A 60 23.99 5.30 16.25
N VAL A 61 24.08 6.21 15.26
CA VAL A 61 22.95 6.89 14.63
C VAL A 61 22.99 6.60 13.13
N MET A 62 21.85 6.35 12.56
CA MET A 62 21.64 6.13 11.11
C MET A 62 20.40 6.87 10.66
N PRO A 63 20.24 7.14 9.34
CA PRO A 63 19.00 7.64 8.81
C PRO A 63 17.81 6.73 9.20
N GLY A 64 16.66 7.35 9.46
CA GLY A 64 15.44 6.58 9.72
C GLY A 64 15.06 5.72 8.52
N ILE A 65 14.41 4.59 8.79
CA ILE A 65 13.96 3.66 7.75
C ILE A 65 12.88 4.34 6.90
N ILE A 66 12.98 4.18 5.59
CA ILE A 66 11.95 4.59 4.63
C ILE A 66 11.25 3.33 4.12
N ASP A 67 9.99 3.13 4.53
CA ASP A 67 9.15 2.09 3.93
C ASP A 67 8.62 2.59 2.59
N SER A 68 9.20 2.07 1.51
CA SER A 68 8.94 2.55 0.16
C SER A 68 7.64 2.02 -0.46
N HIS A 69 6.97 1.05 0.17
CA HIS A 69 5.68 0.52 -0.27
C HIS A 69 4.91 -0.07 0.90
N THR A 70 3.99 0.70 1.45
CA THR A 70 3.07 0.23 2.49
C THR A 70 1.72 0.90 2.33
N HIS A 71 0.75 0.52 3.17
CA HIS A 71 -0.62 1.00 3.10
C HIS A 71 -1.11 1.57 4.44
N PRO A 72 -0.53 2.68 4.95
CA PRO A 72 -0.91 3.22 6.26
C PRO A 72 -2.41 3.53 6.38
N SER A 73 -3.04 3.96 5.27
CA SER A 73 -4.50 4.19 5.23
C SER A 73 -5.29 2.91 5.44
N HIS A 74 -4.83 1.79 4.85
CA HIS A 74 -5.49 0.49 5.03
C HIS A 74 -5.22 -0.07 6.41
N ILE A 75 -4.01 0.10 6.97
CA ILE A 75 -3.71 -0.32 8.34
C ILE A 75 -4.62 0.42 9.32
N ALA A 76 -4.78 1.75 9.15
CA ALA A 76 -5.67 2.54 9.98
C ALA A 76 -7.14 2.07 9.89
N ALA A 77 -7.61 1.69 8.69
CA ALA A 77 -8.95 1.13 8.51
C ALA A 77 -9.06 -0.27 9.15
N ARG A 78 -8.08 -1.15 8.90
CA ARG A 78 -8.06 -2.52 9.43
C ARG A 78 -8.00 -2.59 10.97
N ASN A 79 -7.39 -1.61 11.63
CA ASN A 79 -7.40 -1.51 13.09
C ASN A 79 -8.83 -1.29 13.67
N LEU A 80 -9.79 -0.89 12.82
CA LEU A 80 -11.21 -0.72 13.19
C LEU A 80 -12.04 -1.98 12.87
N GLU A 81 -11.44 -3.02 12.30
CA GLU A 81 -12.08 -4.24 11.83
C GLU A 81 -11.71 -5.43 12.72
N ILE A 82 -12.39 -6.57 12.55
CA ILE A 82 -11.99 -7.83 13.18
C ILE A 82 -10.65 -8.25 12.60
N ASP A 83 -9.65 -8.47 13.45
CA ASP A 83 -8.36 -9.02 13.00
C ASP A 83 -8.46 -10.54 12.89
N CYS A 84 -8.52 -11.04 11.65
CA CYS A 84 -8.58 -12.46 11.32
C CYS A 84 -7.20 -13.08 11.10
N ARG A 85 -6.13 -12.44 11.59
CA ARG A 85 -4.74 -12.87 11.37
C ARG A 85 -4.40 -14.19 12.05
N ALA A 86 -3.81 -15.08 11.30
CA ALA A 86 -3.20 -16.31 11.80
C ALA A 86 -1.67 -16.22 11.78
N PRO A 87 -0.93 -16.55 12.88
CA PRO A 87 -1.40 -16.59 14.25
C PRO A 87 -1.78 -15.23 14.80
N PRO A 88 -2.50 -15.06 15.92
CA PRO A 88 -2.79 -16.09 16.93
C PRO A 88 -3.99 -16.98 16.60
N ILE A 89 -4.87 -16.62 15.65
CA ILE A 89 -6.00 -17.45 15.22
C ILE A 89 -5.45 -18.73 14.55
N LYS A 90 -6.10 -19.86 14.81
CA LYS A 90 -5.64 -21.16 14.34
C LYS A 90 -6.56 -21.79 13.30
N ASN A 91 -7.86 -21.56 13.41
CA ASN A 91 -8.87 -22.28 12.65
C ASN A 91 -10.08 -21.40 12.30
N ILE A 92 -10.90 -21.90 11.39
CA ILE A 92 -12.13 -21.22 10.93
C ILE A 92 -13.12 -20.96 12.08
N PRO A 93 -13.42 -21.91 12.99
CA PRO A 93 -14.33 -21.66 14.11
C PRO A 93 -13.98 -20.43 14.95
N GLU A 94 -12.69 -20.20 15.24
CA GLU A 94 -12.27 -19.01 16.00
C GLU A 94 -12.62 -17.70 15.26
N ILE A 95 -12.52 -17.67 13.93
CA ILE A 95 -12.92 -16.51 13.12
C ILE A 95 -14.46 -16.34 13.16
N LEU A 96 -15.19 -17.42 13.00
CA LEU A 96 -16.67 -17.41 13.03
C LEU A 96 -17.19 -16.92 14.38
N ASP A 97 -16.56 -17.29 15.50
CA ASP A 97 -16.89 -16.78 16.82
C ASP A 97 -16.71 -15.26 16.94
N LEU A 98 -15.62 -14.72 16.38
CA LEU A 98 -15.37 -13.27 16.34
C LEU A 98 -16.42 -12.53 15.49
N ILE A 99 -16.80 -13.10 14.34
CA ILE A 99 -17.83 -12.54 13.46
C ILE A 99 -19.17 -12.52 14.17
N LYS A 100 -19.55 -13.63 14.82
CA LYS A 100 -20.77 -13.74 15.60
C LYS A 100 -20.85 -12.68 16.70
N ALA A 101 -19.80 -12.58 17.51
CA ALA A 101 -19.74 -11.60 18.60
C ALA A 101 -19.87 -10.16 18.04
N LYS A 102 -19.24 -9.86 16.89
CA LYS A 102 -19.33 -8.54 16.28
C LYS A 102 -20.70 -8.26 15.67
N ALA A 103 -21.34 -9.25 15.07
CA ALA A 103 -22.71 -9.13 14.56
C ALA A 103 -23.72 -8.83 15.69
N GLU A 104 -23.58 -9.52 16.84
CA GLU A 104 -24.39 -9.29 18.04
C GLU A 104 -24.16 -7.87 18.63
N GLU A 105 -22.90 -7.38 18.63
CA GLU A 105 -22.55 -6.03 19.09
C GLU A 105 -23.16 -4.94 18.20
N LEU A 106 -23.09 -5.09 16.88
CA LEU A 106 -23.54 -4.08 15.92
C LEU A 106 -25.07 -4.07 15.74
N GLY A 107 -25.72 -5.21 15.86
CA GLY A 107 -27.13 -5.38 15.58
C GLY A 107 -27.44 -5.63 14.08
N PRO A 108 -28.70 -6.00 13.78
CA PRO A 108 -29.11 -6.38 12.44
C PRO A 108 -28.89 -5.31 11.37
N GLY A 109 -28.45 -5.72 10.19
CA GLY A 109 -28.31 -4.86 9.01
C GLY A 109 -26.96 -4.11 8.94
N GLU A 110 -26.20 -4.06 10.03
CA GLU A 110 -24.89 -3.40 10.05
C GLU A 110 -23.80 -4.30 9.46
N TRP A 111 -22.83 -3.69 8.74
CA TRP A 111 -21.73 -4.40 8.12
C TRP A 111 -20.72 -4.93 9.14
N VAL A 112 -20.54 -6.24 9.18
CA VAL A 112 -19.45 -6.89 9.90
C VAL A 112 -18.22 -6.94 9.00
N ARG A 113 -17.13 -6.29 9.43
CA ARG A 113 -15.90 -6.18 8.64
C ARG A 113 -14.76 -6.90 9.34
N GLY A 114 -14.00 -7.67 8.55
CA GLY A 114 -12.78 -8.34 9.00
C GLY A 114 -11.64 -8.14 8.03
N ALA A 115 -10.42 -8.29 8.52
CA ALA A 115 -9.21 -8.12 7.74
C ALA A 115 -8.13 -9.15 8.10
N ASN A 116 -7.08 -9.21 7.27
CA ASN A 116 -5.90 -10.04 7.49
C ASN A 116 -6.16 -11.55 7.41
N PHE A 117 -7.25 -11.99 6.79
CA PHE A 117 -7.54 -13.40 6.57
C PHE A 117 -6.50 -14.04 5.65
N ASN A 118 -6.04 -15.24 6.00
CA ASN A 118 -5.17 -16.05 5.16
C ASN A 118 -5.45 -17.53 5.41
N ASP A 119 -6.08 -18.18 4.44
CA ASP A 119 -6.51 -19.58 4.50
C ASP A 119 -5.34 -20.56 4.64
N SER A 120 -4.20 -20.28 4.01
CA SER A 120 -3.02 -21.14 4.02
C SER A 120 -2.36 -21.26 5.42
N LYS A 121 -2.72 -20.38 6.35
CA LYS A 121 -2.22 -20.36 7.73
C LYS A 121 -3.19 -20.96 8.73
N LEU A 122 -4.38 -21.39 8.29
CA LEU A 122 -5.39 -22.03 9.12
C LEU A 122 -5.24 -23.57 9.09
N GLU A 123 -5.69 -24.22 10.14
CA GLU A 123 -5.64 -25.69 10.27
C GLU A 123 -6.42 -26.38 9.13
N GLU A 124 -7.54 -25.81 8.68
CA GLU A 124 -8.37 -26.33 7.61
C GLU A 124 -7.76 -26.13 6.21
N ASN A 125 -6.84 -25.19 6.06
CA ASN A 125 -6.15 -24.84 4.80
C ASN A 125 -7.14 -24.66 3.63
N ARG A 126 -8.24 -23.95 3.89
CA ARG A 126 -9.30 -23.59 2.93
C ARG A 126 -9.95 -22.26 3.28
N HIS A 127 -10.67 -21.71 2.34
CA HIS A 127 -11.49 -20.53 2.57
C HIS A 127 -12.74 -20.85 3.42
N ILE A 128 -13.25 -19.83 4.11
CA ILE A 128 -14.57 -19.84 4.75
C ILE A 128 -15.60 -19.66 3.64
N THR A 129 -16.66 -20.45 3.65
CA THR A 129 -17.75 -20.34 2.67
C THR A 129 -18.81 -19.33 3.13
N ARG A 130 -19.60 -18.79 2.17
CA ARG A 130 -20.72 -17.89 2.49
C ARG A 130 -21.73 -18.52 3.47
N TRP A 131 -21.94 -19.82 3.36
CA TRP A 131 -22.92 -20.54 4.21
C TRP A 131 -22.45 -20.63 5.67
N GLU A 132 -21.15 -20.84 5.92
CA GLU A 132 -20.57 -20.80 7.26
C GLU A 132 -20.70 -19.39 7.88
N LEU A 133 -20.54 -18.35 7.08
CA LEU A 133 -20.75 -16.96 7.50
C LEU A 133 -22.23 -16.67 7.76
N ASP A 134 -23.15 -17.24 6.95
CA ASP A 134 -24.60 -17.11 7.13
C ASP A 134 -25.08 -17.70 8.46
N GLU A 135 -24.48 -18.81 8.92
CA GLU A 135 -24.82 -19.44 10.20
C GLU A 135 -24.56 -18.53 11.41
N VAL A 136 -23.52 -17.70 11.35
CA VAL A 136 -23.08 -16.87 12.48
C VAL A 136 -23.52 -15.40 12.38
N ALA A 137 -23.85 -14.93 11.17
CA ALA A 137 -24.27 -13.55 10.90
C ALA A 137 -25.42 -13.50 9.85
N PRO A 138 -26.58 -14.13 10.11
CA PRO A 138 -27.66 -14.24 9.12
C PRO A 138 -28.32 -12.89 8.79
N GLU A 139 -28.32 -11.94 9.72
CA GLU A 139 -28.97 -10.63 9.59
C GLU A 139 -27.98 -9.51 9.20
N ASN A 140 -26.68 -9.80 9.16
CA ASN A 140 -25.63 -8.82 8.94
C ASN A 140 -24.87 -9.12 7.64
N PRO A 141 -24.65 -8.14 6.74
CA PRO A 141 -23.72 -8.32 5.65
C PRO A 141 -22.27 -8.42 6.19
N VAL A 142 -21.57 -9.46 5.74
CA VAL A 142 -20.17 -9.75 6.16
C VAL A 142 -19.22 -9.51 4.98
N PHE A 143 -18.11 -8.84 5.26
CA PHE A 143 -17.00 -8.64 4.32
C PHE A 143 -15.67 -8.81 5.05
N ILE A 144 -14.90 -9.83 4.66
CA ILE A 144 -13.58 -10.13 5.23
C ILE A 144 -12.55 -10.05 4.13
N VAL A 145 -11.59 -9.13 4.24
CA VAL A 145 -10.51 -8.99 3.25
C VAL A 145 -9.28 -9.80 3.66
N SER A 146 -8.62 -10.42 2.68
CA SER A 146 -7.36 -11.14 2.88
C SER A 146 -6.23 -10.21 3.32
N ASP A 147 -5.15 -10.79 3.84
CA ASP A 147 -3.93 -10.06 4.23
C ASP A 147 -3.27 -9.35 3.03
N THR A 148 -3.39 -9.92 1.82
CA THR A 148 -2.89 -9.32 0.58
C THR A 148 -3.79 -8.21 0.04
N GLY A 149 -5.08 -8.18 0.41
CA GLY A 149 -6.06 -7.24 -0.11
C GLY A 149 -6.62 -7.58 -1.50
N HIS A 150 -6.22 -8.71 -2.08
CA HIS A 150 -6.64 -9.17 -3.43
C HIS A 150 -7.82 -10.14 -3.42
N GLN A 151 -8.25 -10.57 -2.25
CA GLN A 151 -9.38 -11.49 -2.06
C GLN A 151 -10.29 -10.98 -0.96
N ALA A 152 -11.57 -11.31 -1.05
CA ALA A 152 -12.54 -11.08 0.02
C ALA A 152 -13.50 -12.25 0.15
N LEU A 153 -13.96 -12.49 1.38
CA LEU A 153 -15.00 -13.43 1.72
C LEU A 153 -16.25 -12.64 2.12
N VAL A 154 -17.40 -13.06 1.58
CA VAL A 154 -18.69 -12.43 1.85
C VAL A 154 -19.75 -13.48 2.12
N ASN A 155 -20.79 -13.11 2.86
CA ASN A 155 -21.94 -13.97 3.10
C ASN A 155 -23.09 -13.69 2.13
N SER A 156 -24.16 -14.49 2.20
CA SER A 156 -25.35 -14.32 1.36
C SER A 156 -26.06 -12.99 1.61
N LYS A 157 -26.02 -12.47 2.84
CA LYS A 157 -26.60 -11.17 3.18
C LYS A 157 -25.85 -10.01 2.51
N ALA A 158 -24.54 -10.09 2.37
CA ALA A 158 -23.76 -9.12 1.62
C ALA A 158 -24.15 -9.11 0.13
N PHE A 159 -24.29 -10.26 -0.49
CA PHE A 159 -24.78 -10.37 -1.87
C PHE A 159 -26.19 -9.80 -2.05
N GLU A 160 -27.11 -10.11 -1.13
CA GLU A 160 -28.48 -9.56 -1.11
C GLU A 160 -28.47 -8.02 -1.11
N VAL A 161 -27.67 -7.41 -0.21
CA VAL A 161 -27.58 -5.96 -0.07
C VAL A 161 -27.09 -5.28 -1.35
N VAL A 162 -26.16 -5.91 -2.10
CA VAL A 162 -25.59 -5.33 -3.32
C VAL A 162 -26.30 -5.81 -4.59
N GLY A 163 -27.31 -6.69 -4.47
CA GLY A 163 -28.09 -7.19 -5.62
C GLY A 163 -27.35 -8.21 -6.49
N VAL A 164 -26.37 -8.92 -5.94
CA VAL A 164 -25.62 -10.00 -6.61
C VAL A 164 -26.36 -11.33 -6.45
N THR A 165 -26.45 -12.10 -7.52
CA THR A 165 -27.04 -13.46 -7.57
C THR A 165 -26.05 -14.44 -8.20
N ASP A 166 -26.36 -15.75 -8.12
CA ASP A 166 -25.52 -16.78 -8.74
C ASP A 166 -25.38 -16.61 -10.27
N ASP A 167 -26.34 -15.93 -10.92
CA ASP A 167 -26.33 -15.63 -12.37
C ASP A 167 -25.57 -14.32 -12.71
N THR A 168 -25.13 -13.55 -11.71
CA THR A 168 -24.40 -12.29 -11.95
C THR A 168 -23.05 -12.60 -12.62
N PRO A 169 -22.74 -12.00 -13.78
CA PRO A 169 -21.45 -12.25 -14.45
C PRO A 169 -20.28 -11.65 -13.67
N ASP A 170 -19.11 -12.24 -13.84
CA ASP A 170 -17.89 -11.71 -13.28
C ASP A 170 -17.56 -10.34 -13.88
N PRO A 171 -17.10 -9.38 -13.06
CA PRO A 171 -16.67 -8.09 -13.57
C PRO A 171 -15.34 -8.19 -14.32
N PRO A 172 -15.04 -7.28 -15.25
CA PRO A 172 -13.73 -7.24 -15.90
C PRO A 172 -12.57 -7.22 -14.89
N GLY A 173 -11.60 -8.11 -15.04
CA GLY A 173 -10.45 -8.21 -14.13
C GLY A 173 -10.79 -8.73 -12.73
N GLY A 174 -11.88 -9.44 -12.55
CA GLY A 174 -12.27 -10.07 -11.30
C GLY A 174 -12.99 -11.38 -11.53
N GLU A 175 -13.01 -12.23 -10.51
CA GLU A 175 -13.70 -13.52 -10.51
C GLU A 175 -14.50 -13.68 -9.21
N MET A 176 -15.72 -14.15 -9.33
CA MET A 176 -16.58 -14.57 -8.22
C MET A 176 -16.64 -16.10 -8.22
N GLU A 177 -16.02 -16.73 -7.24
CA GLU A 177 -15.90 -18.19 -7.19
C GLU A 177 -17.27 -18.87 -7.14
N ARG A 178 -17.44 -19.94 -7.94
CA ARG A 178 -18.63 -20.78 -7.98
C ARG A 178 -18.30 -22.23 -7.71
N ASN A 179 -19.19 -22.90 -7.00
CA ASN A 179 -19.12 -24.34 -6.80
C ASN A 179 -19.56 -25.12 -8.06
N GLU A 180 -19.51 -26.45 -8.00
CA GLU A 180 -19.89 -27.33 -9.11
C GLU A 180 -21.37 -27.19 -9.56
N LYS A 181 -22.21 -26.58 -8.72
CA LYS A 181 -23.64 -26.34 -9.04
C LYS A 181 -23.86 -24.95 -9.67
N GLY A 182 -22.79 -24.12 -9.78
CA GLY A 182 -22.87 -22.76 -10.25
C GLY A 182 -23.24 -21.74 -9.18
N GLU A 183 -23.34 -22.14 -7.90
CA GLU A 183 -23.65 -21.25 -6.79
C GLU A 183 -22.39 -20.49 -6.35
N LEU A 184 -22.49 -19.19 -6.10
CA LEU A 184 -21.39 -18.37 -5.56
C LEU A 184 -20.99 -18.87 -4.17
N THR A 185 -19.70 -19.11 -3.96
CA THR A 185 -19.16 -19.59 -2.67
C THR A 185 -18.97 -18.50 -1.62
N GLY A 186 -18.98 -17.24 -2.04
CA GLY A 186 -18.66 -16.09 -1.23
C GLY A 186 -17.22 -15.60 -1.37
N LEU A 187 -16.37 -16.30 -2.10
CA LEU A 187 -14.99 -15.88 -2.37
C LEU A 187 -14.93 -15.02 -3.62
N LEU A 188 -14.34 -13.85 -3.49
CA LEU A 188 -14.19 -12.83 -4.52
C LEU A 188 -12.71 -12.56 -4.77
N TYR A 189 -12.30 -12.51 -6.03
CA TYR A 189 -10.93 -12.21 -6.46
C TYR A 189 -10.85 -10.86 -7.17
N GLU A 190 -9.79 -10.12 -6.92
CA GLU A 190 -9.37 -8.90 -7.60
C GLU A 190 -10.52 -7.87 -7.72
N ASN A 191 -10.89 -7.47 -8.95
CA ASN A 191 -11.95 -6.49 -9.18
C ASN A 191 -13.32 -6.94 -8.68
N ALA A 192 -13.56 -8.25 -8.52
CA ALA A 192 -14.81 -8.75 -7.95
C ALA A 192 -15.01 -8.31 -6.49
N THR A 193 -13.94 -8.07 -5.74
CA THR A 193 -14.04 -7.53 -4.38
C THR A 193 -14.73 -6.17 -4.37
N GLY A 194 -14.55 -5.36 -5.42
CA GLY A 194 -15.16 -4.05 -5.58
C GLY A 194 -16.68 -4.10 -5.69
N VAL A 195 -17.22 -5.18 -6.26
CA VAL A 195 -18.69 -5.36 -6.41
C VAL A 195 -19.42 -5.26 -5.07
N VAL A 196 -18.78 -5.70 -3.99
CA VAL A 196 -19.34 -5.62 -2.63
C VAL A 196 -18.73 -4.44 -1.86
N ARG A 197 -17.40 -4.30 -1.88
CA ARG A 197 -16.66 -3.30 -1.10
C ARG A 197 -17.17 -1.86 -1.34
N ASP A 198 -17.52 -1.53 -2.58
CA ASP A 198 -17.88 -0.16 -2.95
C ASP A 198 -19.28 0.25 -2.42
N HIS A 199 -20.05 -0.71 -1.87
CA HIS A 199 -21.30 -0.48 -1.15
C HIS A 199 -21.12 -0.37 0.37
N ILE A 200 -19.94 -0.69 0.90
CA ILE A 200 -19.64 -0.58 2.33
C ILE A 200 -19.42 0.90 2.69
N PRO A 201 -20.10 1.45 3.70
CA PRO A 201 -19.89 2.82 4.14
C PRO A 201 -18.42 3.08 4.50
N GLU A 202 -17.82 4.16 3.99
CA GLU A 202 -16.46 4.55 4.37
C GLU A 202 -16.36 4.90 5.86
N TYR A 203 -15.21 4.62 6.46
CA TYR A 203 -14.93 5.13 7.81
C TYR A 203 -14.84 6.65 7.79
N SER A 204 -15.32 7.28 8.89
CA SER A 204 -15.21 8.72 9.06
C SER A 204 -13.75 9.16 9.15
N VAL A 205 -13.50 10.43 8.82
CA VAL A 205 -12.17 11.03 8.94
C VAL A 205 -11.68 10.98 10.41
N GLU A 206 -12.60 11.18 11.36
CA GLU A 206 -12.31 11.15 12.79
C GLU A 206 -11.87 9.76 13.25
N ALA A 207 -12.60 8.71 12.86
CA ALA A 207 -12.25 7.33 13.21
C ALA A 207 -10.89 6.94 12.65
N LEU A 208 -10.62 7.28 11.39
CA LEU A 208 -9.32 7.03 10.76
C LEU A 208 -8.20 7.83 11.41
N ARG A 209 -8.44 9.10 11.79
CA ARG A 209 -7.45 9.93 12.47
C ARG A 209 -7.06 9.35 13.83
N GLU A 210 -8.01 8.91 14.63
CA GLU A 210 -7.71 8.25 15.92
C GLU A 210 -6.88 6.98 15.69
N SER A 211 -7.27 6.13 14.74
CA SER A 211 -6.52 4.92 14.39
C SER A 211 -5.11 5.21 13.86
N TYR A 212 -4.92 6.30 13.13
CA TYR A 212 -3.59 6.70 12.65
C TYR A 212 -2.61 7.01 13.76
N LYS A 213 -3.04 7.41 14.95
CA LYS A 213 -2.15 7.64 16.10
C LYS A 213 -1.37 6.37 16.44
N ASP A 214 -2.05 5.23 16.45
CA ASP A 214 -1.42 3.94 16.71
C ASP A 214 -0.52 3.51 15.56
N VAL A 215 -0.94 3.73 14.31
CA VAL A 215 -0.14 3.40 13.12
C VAL A 215 1.19 4.15 13.11
N VAL A 216 1.17 5.48 13.32
CA VAL A 216 2.41 6.27 13.29
C VAL A 216 3.30 6.00 14.51
N ALA A 217 2.71 5.70 15.67
CA ALA A 217 3.44 5.29 16.86
C ALA A 217 4.19 3.97 16.61
N GLN A 218 3.50 2.97 16.07
CA GLN A 218 4.09 1.68 15.73
C GLN A 218 5.21 1.79 14.68
N PHE A 219 5.00 2.58 13.62
CA PHE A 219 6.04 2.82 12.62
C PHE A 219 7.27 3.48 13.24
N SER A 220 7.05 4.47 14.10
CA SER A 220 8.13 5.17 14.82
C SER A 220 8.89 4.21 15.75
N GLU A 221 8.19 3.29 16.44
CA GLU A 221 8.80 2.26 17.28
C GLU A 221 9.71 1.32 16.46
N TRP A 222 9.32 0.99 15.24
CA TRP A 222 10.13 0.19 14.31
C TRP A 222 11.26 0.99 13.64
N GLY A 223 11.41 2.29 13.95
CA GLY A 223 12.40 3.16 13.33
C GLY A 223 12.03 3.64 11.92
N VAL A 224 10.80 3.42 11.47
CA VAL A 224 10.28 3.96 10.21
C VAL A 224 9.95 5.44 10.40
N THR A 225 10.65 6.31 9.69
CA THR A 225 10.49 7.77 9.76
C THR A 225 9.81 8.37 8.53
N SER A 226 9.73 7.59 7.46
CA SER A 226 9.06 7.97 6.22
C SER A 226 8.37 6.76 5.61
N THR A 227 7.23 6.98 4.98
CA THR A 227 6.46 5.91 4.32
C THR A 227 5.86 6.39 3.01
N HIS A 228 5.73 5.46 2.05
CA HIS A 228 4.95 5.67 0.84
C HIS A 228 3.60 4.97 0.99
N ASN A 229 2.52 5.75 1.03
CA ASN A 229 1.16 5.21 1.09
C ASN A 229 0.70 4.79 -0.31
N ALA A 230 0.76 3.49 -0.59
CA ALA A 230 0.58 2.92 -1.93
C ALA A 230 -0.89 2.88 -2.42
N SER A 231 -1.83 3.40 -1.65
CA SER A 231 -3.26 3.51 -2.03
C SER A 231 -3.92 4.62 -1.22
N GLY A 232 -3.53 5.87 -1.48
CA GLY A 232 -4.09 7.03 -0.79
C GLY A 232 -5.53 7.30 -1.24
N HIS A 233 -6.49 7.19 -0.31
CA HIS A 233 -7.91 7.55 -0.50
C HIS A 233 -8.26 8.82 0.25
N LYS A 234 -9.32 9.51 -0.19
CA LYS A 234 -9.72 10.86 0.29
C LYS A 234 -9.80 10.96 1.81
N ASN A 235 -10.50 10.04 2.49
CA ASN A 235 -10.70 10.11 3.94
C ASN A 235 -9.43 9.79 4.71
N GLY A 236 -8.61 8.82 4.25
CA GLY A 236 -7.31 8.51 4.83
C GLY A 236 -6.32 9.67 4.70
N ILE A 237 -6.29 10.35 3.54
CA ILE A 237 -5.44 11.52 3.32
C ILE A 237 -5.87 12.68 4.24
N ARG A 238 -7.18 12.95 4.34
CA ARG A 238 -7.74 14.00 5.22
C ARG A 238 -7.45 13.70 6.69
N ALA A 239 -7.63 12.45 7.13
CA ALA A 239 -7.35 12.02 8.49
C ALA A 239 -5.88 12.23 8.85
N TYR A 240 -4.97 11.83 7.97
CA TYR A 240 -3.53 12.04 8.19
C TYR A 240 -3.16 13.54 8.21
N LYS A 241 -3.74 14.34 7.33
CA LYS A 241 -3.56 15.79 7.34
C LYS A 241 -4.00 16.42 8.67
N GLN A 242 -5.17 16.03 9.20
CA GLN A 242 -5.64 16.50 10.49
C GLN A 242 -4.72 16.08 11.64
N LEU A 243 -4.18 14.84 11.60
CA LEU A 243 -3.19 14.38 12.58
C LEU A 243 -1.94 15.28 12.60
N LEU A 244 -1.45 15.69 11.41
CA LEU A 244 -0.34 16.64 11.29
C LEU A 244 -0.70 18.05 11.83
N ASP A 245 -1.93 18.50 11.63
CA ASP A 245 -2.43 19.79 12.13
C ASP A 245 -2.53 19.80 13.68
N GLU A 246 -2.81 18.65 14.29
CA GLU A 246 -2.73 18.46 15.74
C GLU A 246 -1.28 18.44 16.29
N GLY A 247 -0.28 18.53 15.41
CA GLY A 247 1.15 18.54 15.79
C GLY A 247 1.77 17.15 15.93
N ILE A 248 1.05 16.08 15.61
CA ILE A 248 1.58 14.71 15.66
C ILE A 248 2.37 14.46 14.37
N ARG A 249 3.70 14.62 14.47
CA ARG A 249 4.66 14.55 13.35
C ARG A 249 5.72 13.48 13.62
N GLN A 250 5.33 12.22 13.54
CA GLN A 250 6.21 11.08 13.80
C GLN A 250 6.76 10.45 12.53
N VAL A 251 5.95 10.36 11.46
CA VAL A 251 6.31 9.73 10.20
C VAL A 251 5.99 10.68 9.05
N ARG A 252 6.84 10.78 8.05
CA ARG A 252 6.56 11.50 6.80
C ARG A 252 5.81 10.59 5.84
N MET A 253 4.82 11.12 5.12
CA MET A 253 4.04 10.33 4.18
C MET A 253 4.15 10.87 2.75
N ARG A 254 4.46 10.01 1.81
CA ARG A 254 4.40 10.26 0.37
C ARG A 254 3.24 9.48 -0.21
N LEU A 255 2.33 10.18 -0.89
CA LEU A 255 1.11 9.60 -1.42
C LEU A 255 1.32 9.05 -2.82
N MET A 256 0.95 7.83 -3.03
CA MET A 256 0.60 7.27 -4.32
C MET A 256 -0.92 7.34 -4.41
N VAL A 257 -1.44 8.35 -5.11
CA VAL A 257 -2.89 8.59 -5.16
C VAL A 257 -3.54 7.54 -6.05
N SER A 258 -4.49 6.80 -5.50
CA SER A 258 -5.23 5.78 -6.28
C SER A 258 -6.07 6.45 -7.36
N ILE A 259 -6.02 5.88 -8.56
CA ILE A 259 -6.88 6.27 -9.67
C ILE A 259 -7.82 5.12 -10.05
N THR A 260 -8.89 5.43 -10.78
CA THR A 260 -9.82 4.42 -11.29
C THR A 260 -9.14 3.57 -12.37
N ARG A 261 -9.70 2.39 -12.61
CA ARG A 261 -9.23 1.41 -13.61
C ARG A 261 -9.89 1.61 -14.97
N GLU A 262 -10.52 2.76 -15.16
CA GLU A 262 -11.21 3.17 -16.38
C GLU A 262 -10.27 3.95 -17.30
N GLU A 263 -10.65 4.08 -18.55
CA GLU A 263 -9.88 4.81 -19.57
C GLU A 263 -9.62 6.28 -19.16
N THR A 264 -10.63 6.93 -18.55
CA THR A 264 -10.52 8.28 -18.01
C THR A 264 -10.64 8.23 -16.49
N SER A 265 -9.62 8.70 -15.80
CA SER A 265 -9.66 8.80 -14.33
C SER A 265 -9.96 10.24 -13.92
N ASP A 266 -11.09 10.45 -13.28
CA ASP A 266 -11.45 11.77 -12.73
C ASP A 266 -10.40 12.31 -11.77
N VAL A 267 -9.76 11.41 -11.00
CA VAL A 267 -8.69 11.77 -10.05
C VAL A 267 -7.46 12.28 -10.79
N LEU A 268 -7.01 11.58 -11.83
CA LEU A 268 -5.85 12.00 -12.63
C LEU A 268 -6.14 13.34 -13.35
N SER A 269 -7.30 13.46 -13.95
CA SER A 269 -7.75 14.71 -14.61
C SER A 269 -7.85 15.87 -13.61
N ALA A 270 -8.33 15.62 -12.39
CA ALA A 270 -8.40 16.64 -11.34
C ALA A 270 -7.00 17.09 -10.88
N LEU A 271 -6.04 16.18 -10.73
CA LEU A 271 -4.65 16.54 -10.40
C LEU A 271 -4.02 17.41 -11.50
N GLU A 272 -4.19 17.01 -12.76
CA GLU A 272 -3.71 17.74 -13.93
C GLU A 272 -4.31 19.15 -13.99
N LEU A 273 -5.64 19.28 -13.89
CA LEU A 273 -6.34 20.56 -13.89
C LEU A 273 -5.95 21.47 -12.72
N ALA A 274 -5.64 20.89 -11.56
CA ALA A 274 -5.19 21.63 -10.39
C ALA A 274 -3.69 22.01 -10.45
N GLY A 275 -2.95 21.58 -11.47
CA GLY A 275 -1.51 21.79 -11.59
C GLY A 275 -0.70 21.05 -10.50
N ILE A 276 -1.20 19.90 -10.03
CA ILE A 276 -0.54 19.10 -9.00
C ILE A 276 0.38 18.08 -9.68
N GLU A 277 1.68 18.28 -9.53
CA GLU A 277 2.73 17.42 -10.03
C GLU A 277 3.35 16.57 -8.91
N SER A 278 4.18 15.59 -9.29
CA SER A 278 4.98 14.83 -8.33
C SER A 278 5.93 15.72 -7.55
N GLY A 279 5.84 15.66 -6.23
CA GLY A 279 6.58 16.53 -5.29
C GLY A 279 5.72 17.61 -4.67
N PHE A 280 4.48 17.82 -5.12
CA PHE A 280 3.55 18.76 -4.48
C PHE A 280 3.27 18.38 -3.02
N GLY A 281 3.33 19.36 -2.14
CA GLY A 281 3.12 19.19 -0.69
C GLY A 281 4.26 19.78 0.13
N ASP A 282 4.48 19.22 1.31
CA ASP A 282 5.54 19.65 2.21
C ASP A 282 6.44 18.46 2.66
N ASP A 283 7.32 18.70 3.63
CA ASP A 283 8.22 17.67 4.16
C ASP A 283 7.46 16.53 4.87
N TRP A 284 6.20 16.71 5.29
CA TRP A 284 5.43 15.75 6.07
C TRP A 284 4.39 15.00 5.24
N LEU A 285 3.75 15.67 4.30
CA LEU A 285 2.74 15.09 3.43
C LEU A 285 2.89 15.64 2.01
N GLY A 286 3.09 14.76 1.04
CA GLY A 286 3.22 15.20 -0.36
C GLY A 286 2.81 14.11 -1.35
N VAL A 287 2.41 14.56 -2.55
CA VAL A 287 2.08 13.69 -3.68
C VAL A 287 3.37 13.19 -4.32
N MET A 288 3.56 11.88 -4.34
CA MET A 288 4.70 11.26 -5.01
C MET A 288 4.35 10.80 -6.42
N SER A 289 3.21 10.15 -6.56
CA SER A 289 2.79 9.54 -7.83
C SER A 289 1.28 9.26 -7.81
N ILE A 290 0.75 8.84 -8.95
CA ILE A 290 -0.50 8.08 -8.99
C ILE A 290 -0.19 6.58 -8.88
N LYS A 291 -1.15 5.80 -8.36
CA LYS A 291 -1.10 4.34 -8.27
C LYS A 291 -2.00 3.72 -9.33
N ILE A 292 -1.42 2.90 -10.18
CA ILE A 292 -2.11 2.07 -11.17
C ILE A 292 -2.02 0.61 -10.73
N MET A 293 -3.13 -0.11 -10.77
CA MET A 293 -3.19 -1.54 -10.50
C MET A 293 -3.12 -2.27 -11.85
N GLY A 294 -1.97 -2.84 -12.18
CA GLY A 294 -1.75 -3.50 -13.48
C GLY A 294 -2.32 -4.91 -13.51
N ASP A 295 -1.72 -5.81 -12.78
CA ASP A 295 -2.11 -7.22 -12.72
C ASP A 295 -2.48 -7.66 -11.30
N GLY A 296 -2.81 -8.94 -11.14
CA GLY A 296 -3.22 -9.49 -9.87
C GLY A 296 -2.09 -9.87 -8.92
N SER A 297 -2.38 -10.75 -7.98
CA SER A 297 -1.54 -11.14 -6.86
C SER A 297 -0.73 -12.41 -7.13
N GLY A 298 0.50 -12.47 -6.63
CA GLY A 298 1.29 -13.71 -6.60
C GLY A 298 0.70 -14.75 -5.66
N ALA A 299 0.36 -14.36 -4.43
CA ALA A 299 -0.25 -15.25 -3.44
C ALA A 299 -1.65 -15.74 -3.86
N GLY A 300 -2.42 -14.88 -4.54
CA GLY A 300 -3.74 -15.24 -5.07
C GLY A 300 -3.70 -16.04 -6.37
N GLY A 301 -2.52 -16.27 -6.97
CA GLY A 301 -2.39 -16.96 -8.25
C GLY A 301 -3.01 -16.21 -9.43
N THR A 302 -3.12 -14.90 -9.35
CA THR A 302 -3.83 -14.05 -10.31
C THR A 302 -2.93 -13.07 -11.06
N CYS A 303 -1.63 -13.01 -10.76
CA CYS A 303 -0.69 -12.16 -11.49
C CYS A 303 -0.51 -12.61 -12.94
N CYS A 304 -0.30 -11.66 -13.86
CA CYS A 304 -0.21 -11.95 -15.30
C CYS A 304 1.16 -12.52 -15.69
N VAL A 305 1.17 -13.75 -16.21
CA VAL A 305 2.37 -14.48 -16.60
C VAL A 305 2.29 -14.97 -18.03
N TYR A 306 3.45 -15.18 -18.67
CA TYR A 306 3.52 -15.79 -20.02
C TYR A 306 3.28 -17.30 -19.99
N GLU A 307 3.74 -17.96 -18.93
CA GLU A 307 3.56 -19.40 -18.75
C GLU A 307 2.86 -19.65 -17.42
N ASN A 308 1.80 -20.47 -17.44
CA ASN A 308 1.04 -20.76 -16.23
C ASN A 308 1.90 -21.50 -15.20
N GLN A 309 2.25 -20.79 -14.13
CA GLN A 309 2.98 -21.32 -12.97
C GLN A 309 2.10 -21.33 -11.71
N HIS A 310 0.84 -20.90 -11.83
CA HIS A 310 -0.07 -20.79 -10.71
C HIS A 310 -0.67 -22.14 -10.31
N ARG A 311 -0.85 -22.32 -9.01
CA ARG A 311 -1.67 -23.42 -8.47
C ARG A 311 -3.17 -23.14 -8.58
N GLY A 312 -3.57 -21.92 -8.96
CA GLY A 312 -4.94 -21.43 -9.03
C GLY A 312 -5.60 -21.64 -10.39
N THR A 313 -6.88 -21.29 -10.47
CA THR A 313 -7.76 -21.45 -11.65
C THR A 313 -7.62 -20.35 -12.69
N CYS A 314 -6.97 -19.23 -12.35
CA CYS A 314 -6.92 -18.01 -13.19
C CYS A 314 -5.99 -18.10 -14.42
N GLY A 315 -5.48 -19.30 -14.77
CA GLY A 315 -4.72 -19.53 -15.99
C GLY A 315 -3.46 -18.67 -16.12
N LEU A 316 -3.45 -17.71 -17.05
CA LEU A 316 -2.33 -16.77 -17.26
C LEU A 316 -2.44 -15.48 -16.43
N GLY A 317 -3.35 -15.44 -15.48
CA GLY A 317 -3.58 -14.29 -14.60
C GLY A 317 -4.70 -13.35 -15.07
N LEU A 318 -4.98 -12.35 -14.24
CA LEU A 318 -6.04 -11.36 -14.46
C LEU A 318 -5.43 -9.95 -14.58
N TRP A 319 -5.81 -9.22 -15.62
CA TRP A 319 -5.55 -7.79 -15.71
C TRP A 319 -6.52 -7.04 -14.79
N MET A 320 -6.01 -6.35 -13.78
CA MET A 320 -6.82 -5.42 -12.99
C MET A 320 -7.10 -4.13 -13.78
N THR A 321 -6.18 -3.74 -14.64
CA THR A 321 -6.33 -2.69 -15.63
C THR A 321 -5.74 -3.20 -16.95
N GLU A 322 -6.51 -3.14 -18.02
CA GLU A 322 -6.06 -3.61 -19.34
C GLU A 322 -4.84 -2.81 -19.84
N PRO A 323 -3.89 -3.44 -20.55
CA PRO A 323 -2.66 -2.79 -21.01
C PRO A 323 -2.89 -1.52 -21.82
N GLU A 324 -3.95 -1.46 -22.62
CA GLU A 324 -4.32 -0.29 -23.43
C GLU A 324 -4.73 0.89 -22.54
N ILE A 325 -5.39 0.63 -21.41
CA ILE A 325 -5.77 1.63 -20.42
C ILE A 325 -4.54 2.08 -19.64
N ILE A 326 -3.66 1.14 -19.24
CA ILE A 326 -2.38 1.47 -18.60
C ILE A 326 -1.58 2.44 -19.48
N ASN A 327 -1.47 2.16 -20.79
CA ASN A 327 -0.76 3.02 -21.74
C ASN A 327 -1.31 4.45 -21.75
N LYS A 328 -2.64 4.61 -21.76
CA LYS A 328 -3.29 5.93 -21.76
C LYS A 328 -3.05 6.68 -20.47
N GLN A 329 -3.25 6.02 -19.33
CA GLN A 329 -3.07 6.61 -18.00
C GLN A 329 -1.60 7.00 -17.74
N VAL A 330 -0.66 6.17 -18.14
CA VAL A 330 0.78 6.47 -18.02
C VAL A 330 1.15 7.67 -18.88
N LEU A 331 0.68 7.73 -20.13
CA LEU A 331 0.96 8.85 -21.03
C LEU A 331 0.37 10.16 -20.49
N GLN A 332 -0.88 10.16 -20.02
CA GLN A 332 -1.52 11.34 -19.43
C GLN A 332 -0.75 11.81 -18.20
N ALA A 333 -0.46 10.93 -17.26
CA ALA A 333 0.28 11.28 -16.04
C ALA A 333 1.68 11.82 -16.37
N HIS A 334 2.39 11.17 -17.28
CA HIS A 334 3.73 11.55 -17.70
C HIS A 334 3.73 12.98 -18.29
N ASN A 335 2.77 13.29 -19.18
CA ASN A 335 2.63 14.61 -19.79
C ASN A 335 2.24 15.70 -18.78
N ALA A 336 1.53 15.33 -17.70
CA ALA A 336 1.16 16.23 -16.61
C ALA A 336 2.25 16.37 -15.53
N GLY A 337 3.46 15.84 -15.73
CA GLY A 337 4.54 15.90 -14.71
C GLY A 337 4.30 15.01 -13.50
N ILE A 338 3.37 14.06 -13.61
CA ILE A 338 3.00 13.14 -12.53
C ILE A 338 3.69 11.80 -12.73
N ARG A 339 4.45 11.36 -11.73
CA ARG A 339 5.04 10.03 -11.69
C ARG A 339 3.96 8.96 -11.59
N VAL A 340 4.18 7.80 -12.20
CA VAL A 340 3.34 6.62 -12.01
C VAL A 340 4.05 5.59 -11.12
N SER A 341 3.26 4.87 -10.32
CA SER A 341 3.63 3.69 -9.56
C SER A 341 2.69 2.57 -9.98
N ILE A 342 3.19 1.62 -10.78
CA ILE A 342 2.38 0.58 -11.40
C ILE A 342 2.59 -0.72 -10.64
N HIS A 343 1.51 -1.27 -10.06
CA HIS A 343 1.51 -2.63 -9.52
C HIS A 343 1.75 -3.63 -10.64
N SER A 344 2.81 -4.44 -10.54
CA SER A 344 3.12 -5.49 -11.51
C SER A 344 3.93 -6.59 -10.85
N ILE A 345 3.32 -7.75 -10.71
CA ILE A 345 3.90 -8.93 -10.06
C ILE A 345 4.39 -9.95 -11.09
N GLY A 346 3.54 -10.31 -12.05
CA GLY A 346 3.86 -11.26 -13.11
C GLY A 346 4.78 -10.66 -14.17
N ASP A 347 5.57 -11.51 -14.84
CA ASP A 347 6.49 -11.10 -15.89
C ASP A 347 5.79 -10.42 -17.09
N ARG A 348 4.57 -10.86 -17.42
CA ARG A 348 3.72 -10.23 -18.42
C ARG A 348 3.20 -8.87 -17.94
N GLY A 349 2.87 -8.74 -16.65
CA GLY A 349 2.50 -7.46 -16.03
C GLY A 349 3.65 -6.45 -16.05
N VAL A 350 4.87 -6.92 -15.75
CA VAL A 350 6.07 -6.08 -15.80
C VAL A 350 6.36 -5.57 -17.22
N ASP A 351 6.19 -6.41 -18.25
CA ASP A 351 6.37 -5.95 -19.63
C ASP A 351 5.34 -4.89 -20.03
N ALA A 352 4.06 -5.07 -19.67
CA ALA A 352 3.03 -4.07 -19.96
C ALA A 352 3.34 -2.70 -19.30
N ALA A 353 3.82 -2.71 -18.06
CA ALA A 353 4.24 -1.49 -17.37
C ALA A 353 5.45 -0.83 -18.06
N LEU A 354 6.46 -1.62 -18.45
CA LEU A 354 7.65 -1.11 -19.15
C LEU A 354 7.30 -0.57 -20.54
N ASP A 355 6.42 -1.23 -21.28
CA ASP A 355 5.98 -0.79 -22.61
C ASP A 355 5.25 0.56 -22.53
N ALA A 356 4.37 0.75 -21.54
CA ALA A 356 3.67 1.99 -21.32
C ALA A 356 4.64 3.15 -20.96
N ILE A 357 5.58 2.90 -20.06
CA ILE A 357 6.58 3.90 -19.64
C ILE A 357 7.49 4.26 -20.81
N GLU A 358 7.97 3.27 -21.56
CA GLU A 358 8.84 3.47 -22.73
C GLU A 358 8.14 4.27 -23.82
N ALA A 359 6.87 3.98 -24.09
CA ALA A 359 6.06 4.72 -25.07
C ALA A 359 5.90 6.19 -24.66
N ALA A 360 5.58 6.46 -23.38
CA ALA A 360 5.44 7.83 -22.87
C ALA A 360 6.77 8.60 -22.94
N GLN A 361 7.88 8.01 -22.53
CA GLN A 361 9.20 8.63 -22.60
C GLN A 361 9.68 8.88 -24.04
N LYS A 362 9.34 8.01 -25.00
CA LYS A 362 9.64 8.23 -26.42
C LYS A 362 8.83 9.38 -27.00
N GLN A 363 7.57 9.53 -26.59
CA GLN A 363 6.71 10.59 -27.08
C GLN A 363 7.07 11.95 -26.48
N ASN A 364 7.38 12.00 -25.20
CA ASN A 364 7.74 13.22 -24.46
C ASN A 364 8.93 12.93 -23.52
N PRO A 365 10.18 13.08 -23.96
CA PRO A 365 11.33 12.81 -23.13
C PRO A 365 11.43 13.76 -21.94
N VAL A 366 11.20 13.26 -20.73
CA VAL A 366 11.36 13.99 -19.46
C VAL A 366 12.52 13.36 -18.67
N PRO A 367 13.63 14.09 -18.46
CA PRO A 367 14.77 13.56 -17.71
C PRO A 367 14.38 13.21 -16.27
N ASP A 368 14.89 12.09 -15.76
CA ASP A 368 14.82 11.69 -14.34
C ASP A 368 13.38 11.62 -13.77
N MET A 369 12.42 11.24 -14.60
CA MET A 369 11.01 11.14 -14.16
C MET A 369 10.82 10.06 -13.07
N ARG A 370 11.65 9.01 -13.08
CA ARG A 370 11.66 7.91 -12.09
C ARG A 370 10.28 7.30 -11.88
N HIS A 371 9.61 6.92 -12.95
CA HIS A 371 8.44 6.06 -12.86
C HIS A 371 8.76 4.78 -12.10
N ARG A 372 7.77 4.18 -11.43
CA ARG A 372 7.99 3.03 -10.57
C ARG A 372 7.20 1.82 -11.01
N ILE A 373 7.79 0.66 -10.79
CA ILE A 373 7.11 -0.63 -10.81
C ILE A 373 7.12 -1.17 -9.37
N GLU A 374 5.93 -1.38 -8.84
CA GLU A 374 5.74 -1.91 -7.49
C GLU A 374 5.74 -3.45 -7.53
N HIS A 375 6.29 -4.06 -6.49
CA HIS A 375 6.49 -5.49 -6.29
C HIS A 375 7.55 -6.11 -7.21
N ASN A 376 7.39 -6.03 -8.54
CA ASN A 376 8.39 -6.51 -9.51
C ASN A 376 8.92 -7.93 -9.20
N SER A 377 7.99 -8.86 -8.82
CA SER A 377 8.38 -10.12 -8.18
C SER A 377 8.89 -11.17 -9.16
N LEU A 378 8.22 -11.37 -10.30
CA LEU A 378 8.59 -12.37 -11.32
C LEU A 378 9.36 -11.73 -12.49
N CYS A 379 10.27 -10.81 -12.18
CA CYS A 379 11.01 -10.04 -13.17
C CYS A 379 12.16 -10.84 -13.79
N THR A 380 12.20 -10.89 -15.11
CA THR A 380 13.24 -11.56 -15.89
C THR A 380 14.52 -10.71 -16.03
N PRO A 381 15.70 -11.32 -16.28
CA PRO A 381 16.94 -10.57 -16.55
C PRO A 381 16.82 -9.56 -17.70
N LYS A 382 16.01 -9.85 -18.73
CA LYS A 382 15.75 -8.94 -19.85
C LYS A 382 14.98 -7.70 -19.38
N GLN A 383 14.00 -7.89 -18.53
CA GLN A 383 13.21 -6.79 -17.96
C GLN A 383 14.03 -5.94 -16.99
N LEU A 384 14.90 -6.53 -16.17
CA LEU A 384 15.84 -5.79 -15.33
C LEU A 384 16.75 -4.86 -16.14
N LYS A 385 17.20 -5.31 -17.30
CA LYS A 385 17.99 -4.46 -18.22
C LYS A 385 17.15 -3.28 -18.72
N ARG A 386 15.90 -3.51 -19.16
CA ARG A 386 14.97 -2.44 -19.59
C ARG A 386 14.68 -1.46 -18.47
N ILE A 387 14.45 -1.93 -17.24
CA ILE A 387 14.24 -1.09 -16.05
C ILE A 387 15.39 -0.09 -15.89
N LYS A 388 16.64 -0.58 -16.00
CA LYS A 388 17.83 0.27 -15.91
C LYS A 388 17.92 1.27 -17.06
N GLU A 389 17.69 0.83 -18.29
CA GLU A 389 17.78 1.66 -19.50
C GLU A 389 16.74 2.78 -19.53
N LEU A 390 15.52 2.49 -19.01
CA LEU A 390 14.41 3.45 -18.93
C LEU A 390 14.46 4.34 -17.67
N GLY A 391 15.42 4.13 -16.76
CA GLY A 391 15.47 4.87 -15.50
C GLY A 391 14.26 4.62 -14.59
N VAL A 392 13.64 3.45 -14.70
CA VAL A 392 12.52 3.04 -13.85
C VAL A 392 13.04 2.62 -12.49
N THR A 393 12.30 2.94 -11.43
CA THR A 393 12.64 2.55 -10.06
C THR A 393 11.81 1.33 -9.65
N PRO A 394 12.38 0.13 -9.50
CA PRO A 394 11.65 -1.00 -8.93
C PRO A 394 11.52 -0.84 -7.42
N SER A 395 10.34 -1.14 -6.89
CA SER A 395 10.08 -1.23 -5.45
C SER A 395 9.74 -2.68 -5.11
N SER A 396 10.79 -3.50 -5.00
CA SER A 396 10.64 -4.94 -4.78
C SER A 396 10.21 -5.24 -3.35
N SER A 397 9.21 -6.10 -3.21
CA SER A 397 8.67 -6.52 -1.92
C SER A 397 9.52 -7.65 -1.33
N ILE A 398 10.66 -7.31 -0.72
CA ILE A 398 11.61 -8.30 -0.14
C ILE A 398 10.93 -9.20 0.88
N GLY A 399 9.98 -8.68 1.67
CA GLY A 399 9.18 -9.44 2.63
C GLY A 399 8.36 -10.58 2.01
N TYR A 400 8.05 -10.52 0.72
CA TYR A 400 7.35 -11.59 0.02
C TYR A 400 8.18 -12.88 -0.04
N MET A 401 9.50 -12.79 -0.13
CA MET A 401 10.36 -13.98 -0.09
C MET A 401 10.23 -14.73 1.24
N TYR A 402 10.07 -14.02 2.34
CA TYR A 402 9.86 -14.63 3.65
C TYR A 402 8.43 -15.17 3.82
N GLY A 403 7.43 -14.40 3.38
CA GLY A 403 6.01 -14.74 3.60
C GLY A 403 5.41 -15.71 2.57
N LEU A 404 5.95 -15.73 1.34
CA LEU A 404 5.37 -16.42 0.19
C LEU A 404 6.37 -17.31 -0.55
N GLY A 405 7.64 -17.33 -0.13
CA GLY A 405 8.73 -18.00 -0.87
C GLY A 405 8.60 -19.51 -0.99
N ASP A 406 7.78 -20.14 -0.13
CA ASP A 406 7.52 -21.59 -0.14
C ASP A 406 6.17 -21.95 -0.80
N GLN A 407 5.43 -20.98 -1.33
CA GLN A 407 4.15 -21.14 -2.04
C GLN A 407 4.39 -21.18 -3.55
#